data_45b3f87eeaad810f7bb184fce5acf703
#
_entry.id   45b3f87eeaad810f7bb184fce5acf703
#
_cell.length_a   1.000
_cell.length_b   1.000
_cell.length_c   1.000
_cell.angle_alpha   90.00
_cell.angle_beta   90.00
_cell.angle_gamma   90.00
#
_symmetry.space_group_name_H-M   'P 1'
#
loop_
_entity.id
_entity.type
_entity.pdbx_description
1 polymer ?
#
loop_
_entity_poly.entity_id
_entity_poly.type
_entity_poly.pdbx_seq_one_letter_code
_entity_poly.pdbx_strand_id
1 'polypeptide(L)'
;MAENENTAPEAAPQEEAPQFAVQRIYLKDASLEMPNAPEIFLAPEAPQVDIQLDVSEHGLAQPDLYEVVVRATVTAKTKINNEERTVFLVECKQAGIFLLQGFQEEHKTMVLGITCPSTIYPYPVSYTHLRAH
;
A
#
# COMPACT_ATOMS: atom_id res chain seq x y z
N MET A 1 -16.90 -31.29 38.89
CA MET A 1 -16.80 -31.07 38.35
C MET A 1 -16.55 -30.40 37.73
N ALA A 2 -16.73 -30.52 37.75
CA ALA A 2 -16.52 -30.01 36.87
C ALA A 2 -15.98 -29.30 36.40
N GLU A 3 -16.04 -29.16 36.32
CA GLU A 3 -15.60 -28.61 35.65
C GLU A 3 -14.83 -28.20 35.16
N ASN A 4 -14.70 -28.62 35.27
CA ASN A 4 -13.98 -28.36 34.63
C ASN A 4 -13.56 -28.00 33.83
N GLU A 5 -13.85 -28.15 33.84
CA GLU A 5 -13.54 -27.92 32.93
C GLU A 5 -13.05 -27.39 32.33
N ASN A 6 -13.05 -27.48 32.42
CA ASN A 6 -12.64 -27.05 31.66
C ASN A 6 -11.86 -26.56 31.31
N THR A 7 -11.66 -26.62 31.51
CA THR A 7 -10.92 -26.22 31.08
C THR A 7 -10.13 -26.10 30.53
N ALA A 8 -10.02 -26.50 30.33
CA ALA A 8 -9.27 -26.48 29.64
C ALA A 8 -8.96 -26.15 28.82
N PRO A 9 -9.37 -25.95 28.58
CA PRO A 9 -9.08 -25.67 27.54
C PRO A 9 -8.28 -25.05 27.30
N GLU A 10 -8.13 -25.07 27.38
CA GLU A 10 -7.55 -24.70 26.91
C GLU A 10 -6.70 -24.41 26.56
N ALA A 11 -6.46 -24.57 26.63
CA ALA A 11 -5.56 -24.42 26.30
C ALA A 11 -5.00 -24.30 25.38
N ALA A 12 -5.05 -24.55 25.05
CA ALA A 12 -4.48 -24.52 24.09
C ALA A 12 -4.36 -23.70 23.27
N PRO A 13 -4.50 -23.48 23.17
CA PRO A 13 -4.33 -23.03 22.30
C PRO A 13 -3.69 -22.38 21.74
N GLN A 14 -3.50 -22.28 21.83
CA GLN A 14 -2.90 -22.01 21.44
C GLN A 14 -2.56 -21.75 20.61
N GLU A 15 -2.80 -21.72 20.63
CA GLU A 15 -2.23 -21.64 19.92
C GLU A 15 -2.21 -21.33 18.98
N GLU A 16 -2.46 -21.39 18.92
CA GLU A 16 -2.22 -21.47 17.66
C GLU A 16 -2.99 -20.67 16.74
N ALA A 17 -3.96 -19.92 17.09
CA ALA A 17 -4.70 -19.03 16.23
C ALA A 17 -3.76 -17.92 15.76
N PRO A 18 -3.61 -17.73 14.44
CA PRO A 18 -2.77 -16.65 13.95
C PRO A 18 -3.33 -15.29 14.36
N GLN A 19 -2.45 -14.35 14.61
CA GLN A 19 -2.84 -12.99 14.96
C GLN A 19 -2.35 -12.04 13.91
N PHE A 20 -3.26 -11.17 13.48
CA PHE A 20 -2.97 -10.15 12.49
C PHE A 20 -3.50 -8.82 13.02
N ALA A 21 -2.66 -7.81 13.04
CA ALA A 21 -3.08 -6.49 13.50
C ALA A 21 -2.36 -5.41 12.72
N VAL A 22 -3.12 -4.37 12.38
CA VAL A 22 -2.55 -3.18 11.77
C VAL A 22 -2.09 -2.28 12.92
N GLN A 23 -0.79 -2.03 13.00
CA GLN A 23 -0.25 -1.18 14.03
C GLN A 23 -0.34 0.28 13.65
N ARG A 24 -0.07 0.59 12.39
CA ARG A 24 -0.01 1.97 11.94
C ARG A 24 -0.05 2.03 10.43
N ILE A 25 -0.71 3.05 9.90
CA ILE A 25 -0.68 3.36 8.47
C ILE A 25 -0.22 4.80 8.34
N TYR A 26 0.71 5.06 7.43
CA TYR A 26 1.29 6.37 7.32
C TYR A 26 1.78 6.62 5.90
N LEU A 27 1.87 7.92 5.57
CA LEU A 27 2.43 8.35 4.30
C LEU A 27 3.95 8.43 4.48
N LYS A 28 4.66 7.62 3.70
CA LYS A 28 6.11 7.53 3.85
C LYS A 28 6.83 8.51 2.97
N ASP A 29 6.28 8.78 1.79
CA ASP A 29 6.91 9.69 0.86
C ASP A 29 5.91 10.10 -0.20
N ALA A 30 6.06 11.32 -0.71
CA ALA A 30 5.19 11.81 -1.78
C ALA A 30 5.94 12.88 -2.55
N SER A 31 5.79 12.85 -3.86
CA SER A 31 6.40 13.86 -4.72
C SER A 31 5.48 14.18 -5.88
N LEU A 32 5.58 15.40 -6.38
CA LEU A 32 4.83 15.87 -7.52
C LEU A 32 5.75 16.69 -8.39
N GLU A 33 5.76 16.35 -9.68
CA GLU A 33 6.53 17.12 -10.66
C GLU A 33 5.63 17.52 -11.81
N MET A 34 5.79 18.74 -12.24
CA MET A 34 5.08 19.29 -13.40
C MET A 34 6.11 19.94 -14.32
N PRO A 35 6.86 19.12 -15.06
CA PRO A 35 8.04 19.64 -15.77
C PRO A 35 7.72 20.56 -16.92
N ASN A 36 6.50 20.50 -17.45
CA ASN A 36 6.13 21.31 -18.61
C ASN A 36 5.07 22.37 -18.30
N ALA A 37 4.88 22.67 -17.01
CA ALA A 37 3.99 23.75 -16.61
C ALA A 37 4.69 25.08 -16.87
N PRO A 38 3.95 26.13 -17.22
CA PRO A 38 2.49 26.17 -17.34
C PRO A 38 1.97 25.84 -18.74
N GLU A 39 2.82 25.72 -19.72
CA GLU A 39 2.39 25.58 -21.12
C GLU A 39 1.53 24.34 -21.33
N ILE A 40 1.82 23.29 -20.58
CA ILE A 40 1.11 22.02 -20.74
C ILE A 40 -0.38 22.16 -20.43
N PHE A 41 -0.75 23.15 -19.62
CA PHE A 41 -2.15 23.37 -19.27
C PHE A 41 -2.95 23.97 -20.42
N LEU A 42 -2.28 24.41 -21.46
CA LEU A 42 -2.93 24.97 -22.63
C LEU A 42 -3.12 23.93 -23.73
N ALA A 43 -2.68 22.70 -23.50
CA ALA A 43 -2.80 21.63 -24.48
C ALA A 43 -4.27 21.31 -24.73
N PRO A 44 -4.66 21.14 -26.01
CA PRO A 44 -6.07 20.91 -26.33
C PRO A 44 -6.56 19.50 -26.01
N GLU A 45 -5.67 18.54 -25.91
CA GLU A 45 -6.08 17.16 -25.72
C GLU A 45 -6.06 16.81 -24.24
N ALA A 46 -7.02 15.94 -23.85
CA ALA A 46 -7.05 15.44 -22.52
C ALA A 46 -5.85 14.53 -22.29
N PRO A 47 -5.25 14.56 -21.09
CA PRO A 47 -4.08 13.74 -20.83
C PRO A 47 -4.45 12.27 -20.70
N GLN A 48 -3.51 11.42 -21.04
CA GLN A 48 -3.60 10.00 -20.79
C GLN A 48 -2.88 9.72 -19.46
N VAL A 49 -3.53 8.94 -18.62
CA VAL A 49 -3.03 8.68 -17.28
C VAL A 49 -2.62 7.22 -17.18
N ASP A 50 -1.42 7.00 -16.70
CA ASP A 50 -0.89 5.67 -16.44
C ASP A 50 -0.62 5.54 -14.95
N ILE A 51 -1.08 4.43 -14.36
CA ILE A 51 -0.90 4.18 -12.93
C ILE A 51 -0.16 2.88 -12.77
N GLN A 52 0.93 2.93 -12.01
CA GLN A 52 1.70 1.74 -11.66
C GLN A 52 1.74 1.59 -10.16
N LEU A 53 1.61 0.35 -9.70
CA LEU A 53 1.62 0.04 -8.29
C LEU A 53 2.70 -1.01 -8.03
N ASP A 54 3.51 -0.75 -7.03
CA ASP A 54 4.52 -1.68 -6.56
C ASP A 54 4.35 -1.92 -5.08
N VAL A 55 4.60 -3.14 -4.65
CA VAL A 55 4.49 -3.52 -3.25
C VAL A 55 5.82 -4.08 -2.80
N SER A 56 6.28 -3.65 -1.63
CA SER A 56 7.45 -4.24 -1.00
C SER A 56 7.17 -4.46 0.48
N GLU A 57 7.90 -5.39 1.07
CA GLU A 57 7.75 -5.65 2.49
C GLU A 57 9.10 -6.03 3.07
N HIS A 58 9.27 -5.76 4.36
CA HIS A 58 10.46 -6.22 5.07
C HIS A 58 10.16 -6.34 6.56
N GLY A 59 10.88 -7.26 7.21
CA GLY A 59 10.76 -7.43 8.64
C GLY A 59 11.43 -6.31 9.40
N LEU A 60 10.85 -5.94 10.52
CA LEU A 60 11.41 -4.93 11.38
C LEU A 60 12.28 -5.59 12.45
N ALA A 61 12.97 -4.76 13.24
CA ALA A 61 13.86 -5.27 14.28
C ALA A 61 13.11 -6.12 15.30
N GLN A 62 11.87 -5.74 15.60
CA GLN A 62 11.04 -6.51 16.52
C GLN A 62 10.46 -7.71 15.80
N PRO A 63 10.42 -8.88 16.45
CA PRO A 63 9.86 -10.07 15.81
C PRO A 63 8.40 -9.88 15.46
N ASP A 64 7.97 -10.52 14.37
CA ASP A 64 6.59 -10.54 13.92
C ASP A 64 6.04 -9.21 13.44
N LEU A 65 6.87 -8.19 13.37
CA LEU A 65 6.47 -6.89 12.82
C LEU A 65 7.07 -6.69 11.44
N TYR A 66 6.23 -6.23 10.53
CA TYR A 66 6.63 -6.03 9.13
C TYR A 66 6.15 -4.67 8.66
N GLU A 67 6.99 -4.03 7.85
CA GLU A 67 6.54 -2.85 7.14
C GLU A 67 6.20 -3.26 5.72
N VAL A 68 5.00 -2.88 5.26
CA VAL A 68 4.58 -3.10 3.90
C VAL A 68 4.38 -1.73 3.27
N VAL A 69 4.98 -1.54 2.09
CA VAL A 69 4.93 -0.26 1.39
C VAL A 69 4.25 -0.48 0.05
N VAL A 70 3.24 0.34 -0.23
CA VAL A 70 2.61 0.38 -1.54
C VAL A 70 3.08 1.68 -2.19
N ARG A 71 3.75 1.57 -3.32
CA ARG A 71 4.19 2.73 -4.10
C ARG A 71 3.28 2.87 -5.30
N ALA A 72 2.65 4.02 -5.42
CA ALA A 72 1.82 4.35 -6.57
C ALA A 72 2.55 5.40 -7.38
N THR A 73 2.71 5.15 -8.68
CA THR A 73 3.30 6.10 -9.60
C THR A 73 2.25 6.43 -10.63
N VAL A 74 1.90 7.71 -10.73
CA VAL A 74 0.89 8.18 -11.67
C VAL A 74 1.55 9.15 -12.63
N THR A 75 1.48 8.84 -13.91
CA THR A 75 2.06 9.68 -14.96
C THR A 75 0.94 10.11 -15.88
N ALA A 76 0.80 11.40 -16.07
CA ALA A 76 -0.15 11.96 -17.03
C ALA A 76 0.63 12.57 -18.18
N LYS A 77 0.25 12.22 -19.41
CA LYS A 77 0.93 12.69 -20.61
C LYS A 77 -0.09 13.17 -21.62
N THR A 78 0.31 14.14 -22.41
CA THR A 78 -0.49 14.62 -23.51
C THR A 78 0.43 14.91 -24.70
N LYS A 79 -0.18 15.19 -25.83
CA LYS A 79 0.59 15.50 -27.04
C LYS A 79 0.46 16.97 -27.39
N ILE A 80 1.60 17.58 -27.69
CA ILE A 80 1.66 18.93 -28.21
C ILE A 80 2.52 18.85 -29.46
N ASN A 81 1.97 19.26 -30.62
CA ASN A 81 2.68 19.23 -31.89
C ASN A 81 3.24 17.84 -32.19
N ASN A 82 2.44 16.80 -31.90
CA ASN A 82 2.79 15.40 -32.10
C ASN A 82 3.91 14.90 -31.22
N GLU A 83 4.30 15.67 -30.21
CA GLU A 83 5.30 15.23 -29.24
C GLU A 83 4.62 14.94 -27.92
N GLU A 84 4.96 13.79 -27.34
CA GLU A 84 4.43 13.41 -26.05
C GLU A 84 5.14 14.20 -24.96
N ARG A 85 4.35 14.82 -24.09
CA ARG A 85 4.88 15.63 -22.99
C ARG A 85 4.22 15.22 -21.70
N THR A 86 4.97 15.24 -20.64
CA THR A 86 4.48 14.89 -19.30
C THR A 86 3.72 16.08 -18.73
N VAL A 87 2.46 15.83 -18.33
CA VAL A 87 1.66 16.84 -17.64
C VAL A 87 2.06 16.87 -16.18
N PHE A 88 2.03 15.69 -15.53
CA PHE A 88 2.50 15.60 -14.15
C PHE A 88 2.99 14.18 -13.90
N LEU A 89 3.81 14.07 -12.88
CA LEU A 89 4.29 12.81 -12.36
C LEU A 89 4.11 12.85 -10.85
N VAL A 90 3.33 11.92 -10.33
CA VAL A 90 3.10 11.81 -8.89
C VAL A 90 3.64 10.47 -8.44
N GLU A 91 4.41 10.48 -7.37
CA GLU A 91 4.83 9.25 -6.73
C GLU A 91 4.47 9.34 -5.26
N CYS A 92 3.84 8.29 -4.76
CA CYS A 92 3.35 8.25 -3.39
C CYS A 92 3.71 6.90 -2.79
N LYS A 93 4.31 6.91 -1.61
CA LYS A 93 4.60 5.68 -0.87
C LYS A 93 3.76 5.68 0.39
N GLN A 94 2.76 4.83 0.42
CA GLN A 94 1.92 4.65 1.58
C GLN A 94 2.34 3.36 2.25
N ALA A 95 2.50 3.38 3.56
CA ALA A 95 3.06 2.25 4.28
C ALA A 95 2.21 1.88 5.47
N GLY A 96 2.42 0.67 5.95
CA GLY A 96 1.79 0.22 7.17
C GLY A 96 2.71 -0.70 7.93
N ILE A 97 2.58 -0.71 9.23
CA ILE A 97 3.26 -1.65 10.10
C ILE A 97 2.24 -2.66 10.56
N PHE A 98 2.56 -3.93 10.37
CA PHE A 98 1.63 -5.03 10.62
C PHE A 98 2.26 -6.05 11.55
N LEU A 99 1.45 -6.55 12.47
CA LEU A 99 1.83 -7.66 13.32
C LEU A 99 1.31 -8.94 12.69
N LEU A 100 2.21 -9.91 12.48
CA LEU A 100 1.84 -11.22 11.97
C LEU A 100 2.44 -12.27 12.88
N GLN A 101 1.62 -12.90 13.71
CA GLN A 101 2.07 -13.93 14.64
C GLN A 101 1.36 -15.23 14.33
N GLY A 102 2.11 -16.33 14.37
CA GLY A 102 1.51 -17.65 14.26
C GLY A 102 1.15 -18.07 12.85
N PHE A 103 1.59 -17.35 11.85
CA PHE A 103 1.35 -17.72 10.46
C PHE A 103 2.43 -18.68 9.97
N GLN A 104 2.03 -19.65 9.18
CA GLN A 104 2.98 -20.46 8.43
C GLN A 104 3.55 -19.63 7.30
N GLU A 105 4.73 -20.04 6.83
CA GLU A 105 5.45 -19.22 5.85
C GLU A 105 4.64 -18.92 4.60
N GLU A 106 3.93 -19.92 4.08
CA GLU A 106 3.15 -19.66 2.89
C GLU A 106 1.97 -18.74 3.13
N HIS A 107 1.35 -18.84 4.31
CA HIS A 107 0.27 -17.92 4.67
C HIS A 107 0.80 -16.52 4.93
N LYS A 108 1.99 -16.42 5.54
CA LYS A 108 2.62 -15.13 5.79
C LYS A 108 2.91 -14.40 4.47
N THR A 109 3.43 -15.13 3.49
CA THR A 109 3.70 -14.55 2.18
C THR A 109 2.44 -14.00 1.56
N MET A 110 1.34 -14.74 1.66
CA MET A 110 0.06 -14.29 1.11
C MET A 110 -0.44 -13.05 1.83
N VAL A 111 -0.38 -13.04 3.17
CA VAL A 111 -0.87 -11.90 3.94
C VAL A 111 -0.05 -10.65 3.61
N LEU A 112 1.27 -10.78 3.55
CA LEU A 112 2.13 -9.64 3.23
C LEU A 112 1.94 -9.16 1.81
N GLY A 113 1.67 -10.08 0.89
CA GLY A 113 1.58 -9.73 -0.53
C GLY A 113 0.20 -9.30 -0.98
N ILE A 114 -0.85 -9.64 -0.26
CA ILE A 114 -2.22 -9.38 -0.68
C ILE A 114 -3.00 -8.61 0.37
N THR A 115 -3.08 -9.17 1.58
CA THR A 115 -3.93 -8.60 2.61
C THR A 115 -3.43 -7.25 3.09
N CYS A 116 -2.13 -7.16 3.39
CA CYS A 116 -1.56 -5.91 3.87
C CYS A 116 -1.60 -4.82 2.81
N PRO A 117 -1.17 -5.09 1.56
CA PRO A 117 -1.30 -4.06 0.52
C PRO A 117 -2.73 -3.64 0.30
N SER A 118 -3.69 -4.57 0.35
CA SER A 118 -5.10 -4.23 0.17
C SER A 118 -5.59 -3.27 1.23
N THR A 119 -5.09 -3.40 2.46
CA THR A 119 -5.44 -2.50 3.54
C THR A 119 -4.89 -1.09 3.29
N ILE A 120 -3.69 -1.00 2.71
CA ILE A 120 -3.01 0.27 2.45
C ILE A 120 -3.50 0.92 1.16
N TYR A 121 -3.86 0.10 0.17
CA TYR A 121 -4.13 0.52 -1.20
C TYR A 121 -5.08 1.71 -1.34
N PRO A 122 -6.17 1.81 -0.58
CA PRO A 122 -7.08 2.94 -0.77
C PRO A 122 -6.45 4.31 -0.56
N TYR A 123 -5.39 4.40 0.24
CA TYR A 123 -4.78 5.69 0.54
C TYR A 123 -4.06 6.30 -0.66
N PRO A 124 -3.19 5.57 -1.38
CA PRO A 124 -2.59 6.14 -2.59
C PRO A 124 -3.62 6.46 -3.66
N VAL A 125 -4.66 5.63 -3.79
CA VAL A 125 -5.70 5.86 -4.77
C VAL A 125 -6.47 7.14 -4.44
N SER A 126 -6.74 7.38 -3.16
CA SER A 126 -7.40 8.61 -2.73
C SER A 126 -6.58 9.84 -3.08
N TYR A 127 -5.29 9.83 -2.80
CA TYR A 127 -4.42 10.96 -3.14
C TYR A 127 -4.38 11.19 -4.63
N THR A 128 -4.30 10.12 -5.41
CA THR A 128 -4.30 10.20 -6.85
C THR A 128 -5.61 10.79 -7.37
N HIS A 129 -6.73 10.37 -6.80
CA HIS A 129 -8.03 10.87 -7.21
C HIS A 129 -8.16 12.37 -6.94
N LEU A 130 -7.69 12.81 -5.78
CA LEU A 130 -7.69 14.24 -5.45
C LEU A 130 -6.87 15.03 -6.45
N ARG A 131 -5.76 14.47 -6.90
CA ARG A 131 -4.92 15.13 -7.89
C ARG A 131 -5.58 15.23 -9.25
N ALA A 132 -6.40 14.26 -9.61
CA ALA A 132 -7.06 14.23 -10.90
C ALA A 132 -8.12 15.33 -11.04
N HIS A 133 -8.60 15.86 -9.91
CA HIS A 133 -9.55 16.96 -9.92
C HIS A 133 -8.82 18.29 -9.92
#